data_e59ae5a52fb5ce1bef333852d8501409
#
_entry.id   e59ae5a52fb5ce1bef333852d8501409
#
_cell.length_a   1.000
_cell.length_b   1.000
_cell.length_c   1.000
_cell.angle_alpha   90.00
_cell.angle_beta   90.00
_cell.angle_gamma   90.00
#
_symmetry.space_group_name_H-M   'P 1'
#
loop_
_entity.id
_entity.type
_entity.pdbx_description
1 polymer ?
#
loop_
_entity_poly.entity_id
_entity_poly.type
_entity_poly.pdbx_seq_one_letter_code
_entity_poly.pdbx_strand_id
1 'polypeptide(L)'
;MGIQLTHTELFEQSNALLAQAKELVTSPEANAESDEKAARMIEDAKSMRKRSKALADLDTLIVESKASPHMPPADVQVATINGYKSFGEYLIDVWKVSKYNEWSDRLRKCKVTIADDPTPAFDMKAKGWIEKTETKTLSESVGSSGGFTVMPEYRTQLFMLNEFTRYVRERAMVMPMSARQILMPALDQTGSTAGVSNIYGGVIPTWTEESAEKTETEPDFRQIAIVAHKLALYTEASDELLADSAIGLETLLYGLFGGAIANEEEWVFINGTGAGQPLGINNVGCASTYRQTRAGAGAISITDVFNMISHFMGSSPIWLAHQSTMPQIYGLNGPAANPSYVWINNAREGAPATLMGYPIFFIENTVTLGSEGDLILADWSKYIIGDRQQTTIDSSNHFKFRNDLTAWRAVHRLGGRPWLSSLLTLRDGATEVSPFVVLDDGVTAT
;
A
#
# COMPACT_ATOMS: atom_id res chain seq x y z
N MET A 1 -28.00 -26.34 9.22
CA MET A 1 -28.45 -25.74 7.94
C MET A 1 -29.56 -24.76 8.27
N GLY A 2 -29.26 -23.46 8.32
CA GLY A 2 -30.26 -22.40 8.52
C GLY A 2 -30.96 -22.14 7.19
N ILE A 3 -32.28 -22.22 7.19
CA ILE A 3 -33.12 -21.86 6.05
C ILE A 3 -32.91 -20.33 5.83
N GLN A 4 -32.28 -19.95 4.73
CA GLN A 4 -32.18 -18.55 4.33
C GLN A 4 -33.53 -18.14 3.75
N LEU A 5 -34.31 -17.37 4.53
CA LEU A 5 -35.57 -16.80 4.10
C LEU A 5 -35.31 -15.69 3.05
N THR A 6 -36.08 -15.69 1.99
CA THR A 6 -36.05 -14.65 0.95
C THR A 6 -36.61 -13.33 1.47
N HIS A 7 -36.31 -12.23 0.80
CA HIS A 7 -36.79 -10.89 1.20
C HIS A 7 -38.33 -10.81 1.20
N THR A 8 -39.02 -11.54 0.29
CA THR A 8 -40.48 -11.61 0.19
C THR A 8 -41.09 -12.39 1.36
N GLU A 9 -40.48 -13.51 1.74
CA GLU A 9 -40.94 -14.32 2.87
C GLU A 9 -40.79 -13.59 4.20
N LEU A 10 -39.71 -12.86 4.41
CA LEU A 10 -39.53 -12.02 5.60
C LEU A 10 -40.54 -10.85 5.66
N PHE A 11 -40.90 -10.30 4.49
CA PHE A 11 -41.91 -9.25 4.43
C PHE A 11 -43.32 -9.81 4.73
N GLU A 12 -43.69 -10.97 4.22
CA GLU A 12 -44.97 -11.65 4.50
C GLU A 12 -45.08 -12.02 5.96
N GLN A 13 -44.01 -12.58 6.57
CA GLN A 13 -43.98 -12.89 8.00
C GLN A 13 -44.14 -11.62 8.86
N SER A 14 -43.54 -10.51 8.48
CA SER A 14 -43.68 -9.25 9.20
C SER A 14 -45.13 -8.74 9.16
N ASN A 15 -45.82 -8.90 8.02
CA ASN A 15 -47.21 -8.50 7.86
C ASN A 15 -48.16 -9.42 8.68
N ALA A 16 -47.87 -10.73 8.74
CA ALA A 16 -48.61 -11.64 9.57
C ALA A 16 -48.50 -11.34 11.05
N LEU A 17 -47.30 -11.02 11.56
CA LEU A 17 -47.08 -10.59 12.93
C LEU A 17 -47.80 -9.29 13.28
N LEU A 18 -47.82 -8.32 12.36
CA LEU A 18 -48.56 -7.08 12.55
C LEU A 18 -50.09 -7.29 12.59
N ALA A 19 -50.59 -8.22 11.79
CA ALA A 19 -52.00 -8.58 11.83
C ALA A 19 -52.41 -9.23 13.18
N GLN A 20 -51.58 -10.16 13.66
CA GLN A 20 -51.74 -10.80 14.96
C GLN A 20 -51.65 -9.78 16.13
N ALA A 21 -50.66 -8.86 16.10
CA ALA A 21 -50.54 -7.82 17.09
C ALA A 21 -51.75 -6.89 17.10
N LYS A 22 -52.32 -6.58 15.93
CA LYS A 22 -53.53 -5.79 15.81
C LYS A 22 -54.75 -6.47 16.39
N GLU A 23 -54.87 -7.79 16.18
CA GLU A 23 -55.97 -8.61 16.71
C GLU A 23 -55.92 -8.71 18.22
N LEU A 24 -54.71 -8.84 18.81
CA LEU A 24 -54.50 -8.82 20.27
C LEU A 24 -54.87 -7.50 20.93
N VAL A 25 -54.61 -6.37 20.29
CA VAL A 25 -54.94 -5.02 20.78
C VAL A 25 -56.41 -4.69 20.63
N THR A 26 -57.09 -5.25 19.62
CA THR A 26 -58.52 -5.02 19.34
C THR A 26 -59.46 -6.00 20.01
N SER A 27 -58.99 -7.01 20.71
CA SER A 27 -59.79 -7.99 21.41
C SER A 27 -60.47 -7.38 22.65
N PRO A 28 -61.74 -7.72 22.97
CA PRO A 28 -62.47 -7.15 24.10
C PRO A 28 -61.93 -7.60 25.47
N GLU A 29 -60.97 -8.49 25.56
CA GLU A 29 -60.29 -8.98 26.76
C GLU A 29 -58.84 -8.45 26.89
N ALA A 30 -58.55 -7.25 26.39
CA ALA A 30 -57.21 -6.67 26.42
C ALA A 30 -56.78 -6.37 27.87
N ASN A 31 -55.76 -7.11 28.35
CA ASN A 31 -55.10 -6.90 29.63
C ASN A 31 -53.69 -6.34 29.39
N ALA A 32 -53.08 -5.70 30.42
CA ALA A 32 -51.70 -5.15 30.31
C ALA A 32 -50.66 -6.17 29.81
N GLU A 33 -50.89 -7.46 29.99
CA GLU A 33 -50.03 -8.55 29.51
C GLU A 33 -50.17 -8.81 27.99
N SER A 34 -51.40 -8.59 27.43
CA SER A 34 -51.65 -8.65 25.98
C SER A 34 -51.04 -7.46 25.25
N ASP A 35 -51.06 -6.29 25.85
CA ASP A 35 -50.43 -5.08 25.29
C ASP A 35 -48.90 -5.18 25.23
N GLU A 36 -48.27 -5.78 26.24
CA GLU A 36 -46.84 -6.06 26.25
C GLU A 36 -46.45 -7.09 25.21
N LYS A 37 -47.26 -8.13 25.01
CA LYS A 37 -47.03 -9.13 23.91
C LYS A 37 -47.19 -8.51 22.53
N ALA A 38 -48.20 -7.68 22.33
CA ALA A 38 -48.42 -6.94 21.10
C ALA A 38 -47.26 -5.96 20.79
N ALA A 39 -46.73 -5.28 21.80
CA ALA A 39 -45.58 -4.37 21.66
C ALA A 39 -44.33 -5.15 21.20
N ARG A 40 -44.06 -6.31 21.79
CA ARG A 40 -42.90 -7.18 21.35
C ARG A 40 -43.08 -7.66 19.91
N MET A 41 -44.30 -8.11 19.54
CA MET A 41 -44.58 -8.55 18.15
C MET A 41 -44.41 -7.39 17.14
N ILE A 42 -44.75 -6.17 17.50
CA ILE A 42 -44.54 -4.98 16.66
C ILE A 42 -43.05 -4.69 16.49
N GLU A 43 -42.24 -4.85 17.52
CA GLU A 43 -40.80 -4.63 17.48
C GLU A 43 -40.10 -5.69 16.62
N ASP A 44 -40.50 -6.95 16.76
CA ASP A 44 -40.02 -8.07 15.92
C ASP A 44 -40.41 -7.85 14.44
N ALA A 45 -41.64 -7.45 14.16
CA ALA A 45 -42.08 -7.12 12.81
C ALA A 45 -41.29 -5.96 12.18
N LYS A 46 -40.96 -4.92 12.95
CA LYS A 46 -40.09 -3.80 12.51
C LYS A 46 -38.67 -4.28 12.19
N SER A 47 -38.12 -5.18 13.02
CA SER A 47 -36.79 -5.75 12.79
C SER A 47 -36.75 -6.60 11.53
N MET A 48 -37.78 -7.41 11.29
CA MET A 48 -37.92 -8.23 10.07
C MET A 48 -38.07 -7.37 8.81
N ARG A 49 -38.85 -6.29 8.86
CA ARG A 49 -38.96 -5.33 7.75
C ARG A 49 -37.63 -4.65 7.42
N LYS A 50 -36.85 -4.28 8.45
CA LYS A 50 -35.54 -3.69 8.25
C LYS A 50 -34.58 -4.67 7.55
N ARG A 51 -34.63 -5.96 7.93
CA ARG A 51 -33.84 -7.03 7.29
C ARG A 51 -34.32 -7.31 5.87
N SER A 52 -35.62 -7.38 5.63
CA SER A 52 -36.21 -7.56 4.29
C SER A 52 -35.77 -6.44 3.34
N LYS A 53 -35.82 -5.19 3.79
CA LYS A 53 -35.34 -4.04 3.00
C LYS A 53 -33.85 -4.13 2.69
N ALA A 54 -33.01 -4.46 3.67
CA ALA A 54 -31.58 -4.62 3.47
C ALA A 54 -31.24 -5.76 2.49
N LEU A 55 -31.99 -6.85 2.46
CA LEU A 55 -31.84 -7.93 1.49
C LEU A 55 -32.29 -7.49 0.09
N ALA A 56 -33.38 -6.74 -0.04
CA ALA A 56 -33.81 -6.20 -1.30
C ALA A 56 -32.80 -5.20 -1.89
N ASP A 57 -32.21 -4.34 -1.04
CA ASP A 57 -31.15 -3.42 -1.44
C ASP A 57 -29.88 -4.18 -1.86
N LEU A 58 -29.54 -5.30 -1.20
CA LEU A 58 -28.43 -6.16 -1.62
C LEU A 58 -28.70 -6.88 -2.94
N ASP A 59 -29.93 -7.38 -3.16
CA ASP A 59 -30.29 -8.00 -4.43
C ASP A 59 -30.25 -7.01 -5.60
N THR A 60 -30.63 -5.75 -5.39
CA THR A 60 -30.48 -4.69 -6.40
C THR A 60 -29.02 -4.40 -6.70
N LEU A 61 -28.16 -4.30 -5.68
CA LEU A 61 -26.71 -4.12 -5.85
C LEU A 61 -26.03 -5.31 -6.54
N ILE A 62 -26.50 -6.54 -6.29
CA ILE A 62 -26.00 -7.74 -6.99
C ILE A 62 -26.43 -7.75 -8.45
N VAL A 63 -27.64 -7.30 -8.76
CA VAL A 63 -28.10 -7.14 -10.13
C VAL A 63 -27.32 -6.05 -10.85
N GLU A 64 -27.08 -4.91 -10.20
CA GLU A 64 -26.22 -3.84 -10.73
C GLU A 64 -24.77 -4.27 -10.93
N SER A 65 -24.22 -5.08 -10.03
CA SER A 65 -22.84 -5.60 -10.15
C SER A 65 -22.66 -6.65 -11.25
N LYS A 66 -23.74 -7.32 -11.66
CA LYS A 66 -23.74 -8.27 -12.78
C LYS A 66 -24.00 -7.61 -14.13
N ALA A 67 -24.46 -6.36 -14.14
CA ALA A 67 -24.53 -5.56 -15.36
C ALA A 67 -23.13 -5.09 -15.71
N SER A 68 -22.60 -5.52 -16.85
CA SER A 68 -21.30 -5.10 -17.38
C SER A 68 -21.18 -3.57 -17.38
N PRO A 69 -20.00 -2.99 -17.03
CA PRO A 69 -19.83 -1.55 -16.80
C PRO A 69 -19.85 -0.69 -18.08
N HIS A 70 -20.56 -1.10 -19.12
CA HIS A 70 -20.61 -0.36 -20.41
C HIS A 70 -21.99 -0.30 -21.05
N MET A 71 -23.05 -0.16 -20.24
CA MET A 71 -24.33 0.30 -20.76
C MET A 71 -24.71 1.62 -20.07
N PRO A 72 -24.97 2.70 -20.83
CA PRO A 72 -25.52 3.91 -20.24
C PRO A 72 -26.89 3.61 -19.62
N PRO A 73 -27.28 4.31 -18.55
CA PRO A 73 -28.54 4.05 -17.84
C PRO A 73 -29.75 4.13 -18.78
N ALA A 74 -30.65 3.20 -18.63
CA ALA A 74 -31.87 3.02 -19.48
C ALA A 74 -32.95 4.08 -19.27
N ASP A 75 -32.65 5.29 -18.82
CA ASP A 75 -33.58 6.40 -18.62
C ASP A 75 -33.27 7.63 -19.46
N VAL A 76 -32.81 7.42 -20.71
CA VAL A 76 -32.96 8.47 -21.73
C VAL A 76 -34.34 8.31 -22.33
N GLN A 77 -35.28 9.17 -21.99
CA GLN A 77 -36.58 9.27 -22.71
C GLN A 77 -36.30 9.68 -24.16
N VAL A 78 -36.15 8.68 -24.99
CA VAL A 78 -35.94 8.87 -26.42
C VAL A 78 -37.27 9.29 -27.06
N ALA A 79 -37.28 10.46 -27.63
CA ALA A 79 -38.47 11.00 -28.30
C ALA A 79 -38.95 10.05 -29.41
N THR A 80 -40.20 9.60 -29.30
CA THR A 80 -40.82 8.75 -30.30
C THR A 80 -40.99 9.52 -31.58
N ILE A 81 -40.34 9.09 -32.65
CA ILE A 81 -40.44 9.74 -33.97
C ILE A 81 -41.74 9.27 -34.67
N ASN A 82 -42.71 10.14 -34.76
CA ASN A 82 -43.97 9.83 -35.41
C ASN A 82 -43.84 9.90 -36.95
N GLY A 83 -44.24 8.83 -37.64
CA GLY A 83 -44.42 8.83 -39.08
C GLY A 83 -43.42 8.02 -39.91
N TYR A 84 -42.36 7.45 -39.30
CA TYR A 84 -41.46 6.56 -40.03
C TYR A 84 -41.92 5.10 -39.96
N LYS A 85 -41.90 4.40 -41.10
CA LYS A 85 -42.28 2.98 -41.22
C LYS A 85 -41.10 2.06 -40.93
N SER A 86 -39.88 2.53 -41.15
CA SER A 86 -38.67 1.78 -40.91
C SER A 86 -37.53 2.69 -40.48
N PHE A 87 -36.52 2.12 -39.78
CA PHE A 87 -35.31 2.83 -39.40
C PHE A 87 -34.51 3.31 -40.63
N GLY A 88 -34.58 2.58 -41.73
CA GLY A 88 -33.94 2.98 -42.99
C GLY A 88 -34.50 4.30 -43.56
N GLU A 89 -35.81 4.50 -43.50
CA GLU A 89 -36.44 5.76 -43.93
C GLU A 89 -35.96 6.95 -43.08
N TYR A 90 -35.83 6.73 -41.76
CA TYR A 90 -35.31 7.73 -40.84
C TYR A 90 -33.88 8.11 -41.18
N LEU A 91 -32.98 7.13 -41.36
CA LEU A 91 -31.59 7.37 -41.73
C LEU A 91 -31.43 8.08 -43.06
N ILE A 92 -32.29 7.77 -44.06
CA ILE A 92 -32.28 8.45 -45.36
C ILE A 92 -32.62 9.92 -45.17
N ASP A 93 -33.62 10.23 -44.36
CA ASP A 93 -34.02 11.62 -44.09
C ASP A 93 -32.97 12.38 -43.32
N VAL A 94 -32.32 11.76 -42.30
CA VAL A 94 -31.19 12.32 -41.59
C VAL A 94 -29.99 12.56 -42.52
N TRP A 95 -29.71 11.61 -43.42
CA TRP A 95 -28.63 11.76 -44.40
C TRP A 95 -28.91 12.90 -45.41
N LYS A 96 -30.18 13.06 -45.86
CA LYS A 96 -30.61 14.18 -46.73
C LYS A 96 -30.41 15.53 -46.04
N VAL A 97 -30.73 15.62 -44.73
CA VAL A 97 -30.49 16.86 -43.96
C VAL A 97 -29.01 17.14 -43.88
N SER A 98 -28.21 16.14 -43.56
CA SER A 98 -26.75 16.29 -43.41
C SER A 98 -26.06 16.70 -44.71
N LYS A 99 -26.53 16.17 -45.86
CA LYS A 99 -25.84 16.40 -47.14
C LYS A 99 -26.43 17.54 -47.96
N TYR A 100 -27.76 17.75 -47.89
CA TYR A 100 -28.48 18.71 -48.75
C TYR A 100 -29.21 19.79 -47.97
N ASN A 101 -29.18 19.74 -46.62
CA ASN A 101 -29.93 20.63 -45.73
C ASN A 101 -31.47 20.64 -46.01
N GLU A 102 -31.98 19.56 -46.57
CA GLU A 102 -33.41 19.38 -46.83
C GLU A 102 -34.09 18.70 -45.66
N TRP A 103 -34.90 19.45 -44.90
CA TRP A 103 -35.66 18.96 -43.77
C TRP A 103 -37.01 18.38 -44.22
N SER A 104 -37.21 17.08 -44.02
CA SER A 104 -38.52 16.46 -44.25
C SER A 104 -39.49 16.90 -43.15
N ASP A 105 -40.82 17.00 -43.52
CA ASP A 105 -41.88 17.35 -42.57
C ASP A 105 -42.02 16.34 -41.43
N ARG A 106 -41.51 15.14 -41.59
CA ARG A 106 -41.46 14.08 -40.57
C ARG A 106 -40.39 14.36 -39.55
N LEU A 107 -39.19 14.80 -39.95
CA LEU A 107 -38.11 15.22 -39.08
C LEU A 107 -38.43 16.52 -38.31
N ARG A 108 -39.15 17.45 -38.96
CA ARG A 108 -39.59 18.70 -38.30
C ARG A 108 -40.62 18.46 -37.21
N LYS A 109 -41.40 17.37 -37.27
CA LYS A 109 -42.36 16.98 -36.22
C LYS A 109 -41.72 16.27 -35.05
N CYS A 110 -40.48 15.85 -35.17
CA CYS A 110 -39.70 15.33 -34.04
C CYS A 110 -39.27 16.52 -33.19
N LYS A 111 -39.89 16.71 -32.02
CA LYS A 111 -39.44 17.68 -31.02
C LYS A 111 -38.12 17.20 -30.45
N VAL A 112 -37.03 17.62 -31.06
CA VAL A 112 -35.69 17.42 -30.52
C VAL A 112 -35.30 18.70 -29.83
N THR A 113 -35.08 18.63 -28.53
CA THR A 113 -34.43 19.68 -27.80
C THR A 113 -32.94 19.54 -28.09
N ILE A 114 -32.45 20.37 -29.03
CA ILE A 114 -31.02 20.39 -29.38
C ILE A 114 -30.31 21.14 -28.27
N ALA A 115 -29.64 20.42 -27.41
CA ALA A 115 -28.49 20.94 -26.66
C ALA A 115 -27.26 20.56 -27.47
N ASP A 116 -26.73 21.48 -28.22
CA ASP A 116 -25.42 21.49 -28.89
C ASP A 116 -25.02 20.32 -29.84
N ASP A 117 -25.84 19.30 -30.06
CA ASP A 117 -25.55 18.22 -30.98
C ASP A 117 -26.76 17.94 -31.93
N PRO A 118 -26.62 18.05 -33.25
CA PRO A 118 -27.74 18.00 -34.20
C PRO A 118 -28.28 16.61 -34.52
N THR A 119 -27.88 15.57 -33.78
CA THR A 119 -28.38 14.21 -34.04
C THR A 119 -29.68 13.94 -33.30
N PRO A 120 -30.83 13.74 -34.00
CA PRO A 120 -32.09 13.42 -33.35
C PRO A 120 -32.04 12.05 -32.67
N ALA A 121 -32.39 11.99 -31.40
CA ALA A 121 -32.51 10.74 -30.68
C ALA A 121 -33.72 9.94 -31.16
N PHE A 122 -33.55 8.66 -31.43
CA PHE A 122 -34.56 7.74 -31.93
C PHE A 122 -34.67 6.47 -31.06
N ASP A 123 -35.84 6.21 -30.51
CA ASP A 123 -36.07 4.99 -29.74
C ASP A 123 -36.44 3.80 -30.64
N MET A 124 -35.47 2.95 -30.92
CA MET A 124 -35.65 1.76 -31.73
C MET A 124 -36.45 0.65 -31.02
N LYS A 125 -36.45 0.61 -29.69
CA LYS A 125 -37.21 -0.40 -28.90
C LYS A 125 -38.72 -0.12 -28.91
N ALA A 126 -39.13 1.13 -28.79
CA ALA A 126 -40.54 1.51 -28.77
C ALA A 126 -41.28 1.22 -30.10
N LYS A 127 -40.55 1.02 -31.19
CA LYS A 127 -41.12 0.69 -32.51
C LYS A 127 -41.05 -0.79 -32.88
N GLY A 128 -40.48 -1.65 -31.99
CA GLY A 128 -40.37 -3.09 -32.27
C GLY A 128 -39.45 -3.45 -33.44
N TRP A 129 -38.60 -2.52 -33.89
CA TRP A 129 -37.71 -2.75 -35.04
C TRP A 129 -36.52 -3.67 -34.68
N ILE A 130 -36.23 -3.84 -33.40
CA ILE A 130 -35.13 -4.70 -32.92
C ILE A 130 -35.62 -6.11 -32.57
N GLU A 131 -36.91 -6.27 -32.20
CA GLU A 131 -37.43 -7.56 -31.69
C GLU A 131 -37.84 -8.59 -32.78
N LYS A 132 -37.91 -8.21 -34.05
CA LYS A 132 -38.47 -9.07 -35.11
C LYS A 132 -37.53 -9.49 -36.22
N THR A 133 -36.25 -9.16 -36.12
CA THR A 133 -35.35 -9.63 -37.17
C THR A 133 -34.17 -10.33 -36.47
N GLU A 134 -34.09 -11.64 -36.61
CA GLU A 134 -32.81 -12.36 -36.63
C GLU A 134 -31.98 -11.85 -37.84
N THR A 135 -31.86 -10.54 -37.99
CA THR A 135 -30.87 -9.97 -38.88
C THR A 135 -29.56 -10.20 -38.22
N LYS A 136 -28.76 -11.08 -38.77
CA LYS A 136 -27.33 -11.19 -38.50
C LYS A 136 -26.67 -9.85 -38.81
N THR A 137 -26.86 -8.88 -37.90
CA THR A 137 -26.09 -7.66 -37.93
C THR A 137 -24.68 -8.03 -37.47
N LEU A 138 -23.71 -7.67 -38.28
CA LEU A 138 -22.31 -7.79 -37.90
C LEU A 138 -22.12 -6.99 -36.60
N SER A 139 -21.72 -7.68 -35.51
CA SER A 139 -21.54 -7.09 -34.20
C SER A 139 -20.18 -7.52 -33.66
N GLU A 140 -19.43 -6.57 -33.17
CA GLU A 140 -18.14 -6.81 -32.55
C GLU A 140 -18.25 -7.67 -31.27
N SER A 141 -19.37 -7.57 -30.56
CA SER A 141 -19.60 -8.28 -29.28
C SER A 141 -19.86 -9.78 -29.45
N VAL A 142 -20.21 -10.25 -30.68
CA VAL A 142 -20.51 -11.67 -30.96
C VAL A 142 -19.52 -12.19 -32.00
N GLY A 143 -18.68 -13.11 -31.63
CA GLY A 143 -17.64 -13.66 -32.50
C GLY A 143 -18.15 -14.17 -33.85
N SER A 144 -19.26 -14.93 -33.86
CA SER A 144 -19.90 -15.45 -35.09
C SER A 144 -20.56 -14.37 -35.99
N SER A 145 -20.79 -13.16 -35.48
CA SER A 145 -21.41 -12.04 -36.19
C SER A 145 -20.38 -10.99 -36.65
N GLY A 146 -19.11 -11.35 -36.74
CA GLY A 146 -18.02 -10.48 -37.20
C GLY A 146 -17.01 -10.09 -36.10
N GLY A 147 -17.25 -10.43 -34.85
CA GLY A 147 -16.33 -10.11 -33.72
C GLY A 147 -14.94 -10.75 -33.92
N PHE A 148 -14.86 -11.89 -34.62
CA PHE A 148 -13.55 -12.49 -34.94
C PHE A 148 -12.73 -11.74 -35.99
N THR A 149 -13.32 -10.79 -36.70
CA THR A 149 -12.62 -9.96 -37.70
C THR A 149 -12.02 -8.71 -37.08
N VAL A 150 -12.42 -8.35 -35.87
CA VAL A 150 -11.86 -7.22 -35.11
C VAL A 150 -10.68 -7.77 -34.30
N MET A 151 -9.47 -7.47 -34.74
CA MET A 151 -8.28 -7.80 -33.97
C MET A 151 -8.20 -6.88 -32.75
N PRO A 152 -8.07 -7.42 -31.54
CA PRO A 152 -7.79 -6.59 -30.38
C PRO A 152 -6.45 -5.89 -30.57
N GLU A 153 -6.39 -4.59 -30.31
CA GLU A 153 -5.17 -3.82 -30.32
C GLU A 153 -4.34 -4.23 -29.08
N TYR A 154 -3.25 -4.98 -29.31
CA TYR A 154 -2.30 -5.29 -28.25
C TYR A 154 -1.31 -4.13 -28.11
N ARG A 155 -1.33 -3.50 -26.93
CA ARG A 155 -0.28 -2.54 -26.56
C ARG A 155 0.82 -3.27 -25.82
N THR A 156 2.06 -3.06 -26.25
CA THR A 156 3.26 -3.64 -25.65
C THR A 156 3.67 -2.95 -24.34
N GLN A 157 2.91 -1.95 -23.88
CA GLN A 157 3.17 -1.26 -22.63
C GLN A 157 2.67 -2.09 -21.46
N LEU A 158 3.60 -2.53 -20.63
CA LEU A 158 3.30 -3.16 -19.34
C LEU A 158 3.14 -2.05 -18.27
N PHE A 159 1.99 -1.99 -17.63
CA PHE A 159 1.78 -1.12 -16.49
C PHE A 159 2.34 -1.81 -15.24
N MET A 160 3.36 -1.22 -14.63
CA MET A 160 3.97 -1.70 -13.40
C MET A 160 4.08 -0.52 -12.44
N LEU A 161 3.61 -0.71 -11.21
CA LEU A 161 3.85 0.25 -10.14
C LEU A 161 5.29 0.04 -9.66
N ASN A 162 6.17 0.98 -9.95
CA ASN A 162 7.59 0.93 -9.56
C ASN A 162 7.94 2.17 -8.74
N GLU A 163 7.53 2.15 -7.47
CA GLU A 163 7.70 3.29 -6.54
C GLU A 163 8.76 3.03 -5.46
N PHE A 164 9.62 2.02 -5.63
CA PHE A 164 10.64 1.73 -4.62
C PHE A 164 11.83 2.68 -4.72
N THR A 165 11.90 3.62 -3.78
CA THR A 165 13.05 4.50 -3.60
C THR A 165 14.02 3.87 -2.59
N ARG A 166 15.30 3.87 -2.91
CA ARG A 166 16.36 3.36 -2.03
C ARG A 166 16.79 4.45 -1.07
N TYR A 167 16.38 4.38 0.17
CA TYR A 167 16.74 5.39 1.18
C TYR A 167 18.01 5.03 1.94
N VAL A 168 18.24 3.75 2.23
CA VAL A 168 19.37 3.27 3.03
C VAL A 168 20.64 3.31 2.22
N ARG A 169 20.68 2.63 1.05
CA ARG A 169 21.91 2.49 0.25
C ARG A 169 22.50 3.83 -0.21
N GLU A 170 21.65 4.80 -0.53
CA GLU A 170 22.10 6.13 -0.97
C GLU A 170 22.80 6.94 0.13
N ARG A 171 22.51 6.62 1.39
CA ARG A 171 23.03 7.34 2.57
C ARG A 171 24.06 6.54 3.35
N ALA A 172 24.10 5.22 3.17
CA ALA A 172 25.02 4.34 3.85
C ALA A 172 26.44 4.41 3.25
N MET A 173 27.42 4.05 4.05
CA MET A 173 28.81 3.92 3.62
C MET A 173 29.01 2.63 2.83
N VAL A 174 29.12 2.71 1.50
CA VAL A 174 29.33 1.56 0.63
C VAL A 174 30.83 1.31 0.45
N MET A 175 31.28 0.08 0.73
CA MET A 175 32.66 -0.35 0.60
C MET A 175 32.80 -1.55 -0.34
N PRO A 176 33.64 -1.49 -1.38
CA PRO A 176 33.90 -2.64 -2.24
C PRO A 176 34.72 -3.71 -1.48
N MET A 177 34.33 -4.98 -1.63
CA MET A 177 34.96 -6.12 -1.00
C MET A 177 35.57 -7.07 -2.03
N SER A 178 36.85 -7.41 -1.90
CA SER A 178 37.50 -8.46 -2.72
C SER A 178 37.34 -9.85 -2.10
N ALA A 179 37.32 -9.95 -0.77
CA ALA A 179 37.19 -11.19 -0.02
C ALA A 179 35.76 -11.39 0.52
N ARG A 180 35.47 -12.61 1.02
CA ARG A 180 34.18 -12.90 1.68
C ARG A 180 33.96 -12.08 2.94
N GLN A 181 35.02 -11.73 3.63
CA GLN A 181 35.01 -10.97 4.87
C GLN A 181 36.03 -9.85 4.80
N ILE A 182 35.64 -8.70 5.29
CA ILE A 182 36.53 -7.56 5.52
C ILE A 182 36.60 -7.31 7.04
N LEU A 183 37.79 -7.05 7.51
CA LEU A 183 38.08 -6.68 8.91
C LEU A 183 38.59 -5.25 8.92
N MET A 184 37.95 -4.40 9.71
CA MET A 184 38.30 -2.99 9.78
C MET A 184 38.56 -2.60 11.24
N PRO A 185 39.67 -1.91 11.54
CA PRO A 185 39.88 -1.34 12.87
C PRO A 185 38.89 -0.17 13.07
N ALA A 186 38.34 -0.09 14.25
CA ALA A 186 37.54 1.04 14.71
C ALA A 186 37.94 1.40 16.14
N LEU A 187 37.76 2.67 16.48
CA LEU A 187 37.92 3.11 17.85
C LEU A 187 36.79 2.53 18.71
N ASP A 188 37.14 2.00 19.88
CA ASP A 188 36.14 1.54 20.82
C ASP A 188 35.61 2.71 21.64
N GLN A 189 34.36 3.10 21.33
CA GLN A 189 33.67 4.22 21.99
C GLN A 189 32.66 3.73 23.03
N THR A 190 32.66 2.41 23.28
CA THR A 190 31.76 1.77 24.24
C THR A 190 32.30 1.83 25.65
N GLY A 191 31.41 1.80 26.61
CA GLY A 191 31.76 1.94 28.01
C GLY A 191 31.83 3.41 28.47
N SER A 192 31.41 3.66 29.67
CA SER A 192 31.53 4.98 30.27
C SER A 192 31.77 4.83 31.76
N THR A 193 32.60 5.75 32.25
CA THR A 193 32.66 6.04 33.67
C THR A 193 31.97 7.35 33.93
N ALA A 194 31.10 7.42 34.92
CA ALA A 194 30.41 8.66 35.27
C ALA A 194 31.39 9.85 35.42
N GLY A 195 31.07 10.95 34.73
CA GLY A 195 31.94 12.12 34.68
C GLY A 195 32.97 12.14 33.56
N VAL A 196 33.10 11.06 32.78
CA VAL A 196 34.09 10.91 31.70
C VAL A 196 33.40 10.59 30.39
N SER A 197 33.77 11.28 29.31
CA SER A 197 33.27 10.97 27.99
C SER A 197 34.19 10.00 27.28
N ASN A 198 33.66 8.82 26.90
CA ASN A 198 34.43 7.81 26.19
C ASN A 198 34.31 7.93 24.63
N ILE A 199 33.76 9.03 24.15
CA ILE A 199 33.59 9.26 22.70
C ILE A 199 34.92 9.21 21.93
N TYR A 200 36.03 9.47 22.62
CA TYR A 200 37.39 9.39 22.08
C TYR A 200 38.13 8.10 22.45
N GLY A 201 37.38 7.02 22.73
CA GLY A 201 37.95 5.68 22.92
C GLY A 201 38.86 5.54 24.15
N GLY A 202 38.54 6.16 25.28
CA GLY A 202 39.33 6.06 26.50
C GLY A 202 40.37 7.16 26.66
N VAL A 203 40.60 8.01 25.67
CA VAL A 203 41.51 9.16 25.83
C VAL A 203 40.80 10.27 26.62
N ILE A 204 41.25 10.49 27.86
CA ILE A 204 40.60 11.37 28.82
C ILE A 204 41.52 12.53 29.18
N PRO A 205 41.19 13.79 28.83
CA PRO A 205 41.95 14.94 29.29
C PRO A 205 41.66 15.22 30.76
N THR A 206 42.74 15.40 31.56
CA THR A 206 42.66 15.72 32.98
C THR A 206 43.33 17.08 33.26
N TRP A 207 42.70 17.86 34.11
CA TRP A 207 43.30 19.09 34.60
C TRP A 207 44.33 18.73 35.69
N THR A 208 45.58 19.13 35.48
CA THR A 208 46.67 18.86 36.42
C THR A 208 47.31 20.16 36.88
N GLU A 209 47.74 20.20 38.11
CA GLU A 209 48.48 21.33 38.67
C GLU A 209 49.91 21.40 38.08
N GLU A 210 50.56 22.52 38.27
CA GLU A 210 51.95 22.71 37.85
C GLU A 210 52.88 21.69 38.56
N SER A 211 53.69 20.97 37.77
CA SER A 211 54.60 19.92 38.25
C SER A 211 53.91 18.63 38.74
N ALA A 212 52.60 18.48 38.66
CA ALA A 212 51.92 17.24 39.00
C ALA A 212 52.08 16.17 37.90
N GLU A 213 52.05 14.91 38.31
CA GLU A 213 52.11 13.76 37.42
C GLU A 213 50.83 13.71 36.57
N LYS A 214 50.99 13.47 35.26
CA LYS A 214 49.87 13.38 34.30
C LYS A 214 49.35 11.94 34.31
N THR A 215 48.02 11.82 34.32
CA THR A 215 47.36 10.51 34.21
C THR A 215 47.54 9.97 32.78
N GLU A 216 48.07 8.77 32.68
CA GLU A 216 48.20 8.05 31.41
C GLU A 216 46.81 7.65 30.90
N THR A 217 46.57 7.84 29.63
CA THR A 217 45.32 7.46 28.96
C THR A 217 45.65 6.78 27.63
N GLU A 218 45.08 5.62 27.39
CA GLU A 218 45.30 4.83 26.19
C GLU A 218 44.00 4.75 25.35
N PRO A 219 44.09 4.83 24.01
CA PRO A 219 42.95 4.61 23.15
C PRO A 219 42.68 3.10 22.99
N ASP A 220 41.44 2.71 23.15
CA ASP A 220 40.97 1.34 22.90
C ASP A 220 40.50 1.16 21.44
N PHE A 221 40.96 0.07 20.82
CA PHE A 221 40.63 -0.29 19.46
C PHE A 221 39.88 -1.61 19.44
N ARG A 222 38.91 -1.67 18.51
CA ARG A 222 38.15 -2.88 18.21
C ARG A 222 38.19 -3.20 16.74
N GLN A 223 37.74 -4.38 16.37
CA GLN A 223 37.66 -4.83 14.99
C GLN A 223 36.21 -5.04 14.56
N ILE A 224 35.84 -4.45 13.42
CA ILE A 224 34.54 -4.64 12.78
C ILE A 224 34.71 -5.68 11.68
N ALA A 225 33.92 -6.73 11.71
CA ALA A 225 33.89 -7.76 10.69
C ALA A 225 32.60 -7.62 9.84
N ILE A 226 32.76 -7.48 8.52
CA ILE A 226 31.65 -7.51 7.58
C ILE A 226 31.80 -8.77 6.73
N VAL A 227 30.75 -9.58 6.69
CA VAL A 227 30.70 -10.82 5.92
C VAL A 227 29.73 -10.66 4.77
N ALA A 228 30.19 -10.96 3.54
CA ALA A 228 29.31 -10.92 2.37
C ALA A 228 28.50 -12.23 2.26
N HIS A 229 27.19 -12.08 2.16
CA HIS A 229 26.21 -13.13 1.95
C HIS A 229 25.74 -13.13 0.50
N LYS A 230 25.15 -14.23 0.05
CA LYS A 230 24.67 -14.40 -1.31
C LYS A 230 23.14 -14.21 -1.34
N LEU A 231 22.69 -13.24 -2.09
CA LEU A 231 21.30 -13.09 -2.51
C LEU A 231 21.17 -13.63 -3.93
N ALA A 232 20.18 -14.49 -4.19
CA ALA A 232 20.00 -15.09 -5.51
C ALA A 232 18.52 -15.19 -5.86
N LEU A 233 18.21 -14.90 -7.12
CA LEU A 233 16.92 -15.08 -7.76
C LEU A 233 17.05 -16.11 -8.88
N TYR A 234 15.98 -16.85 -9.13
CA TYR A 234 15.89 -17.85 -10.19
C TYR A 234 14.49 -17.84 -10.80
N THR A 235 14.42 -17.86 -12.13
CA THR A 235 13.16 -18.00 -12.86
C THR A 235 13.35 -18.81 -14.12
N GLU A 236 12.28 -19.37 -14.64
CA GLU A 236 12.26 -20.17 -15.88
C GLU A 236 11.14 -19.66 -16.78
N ALA A 237 11.37 -19.67 -18.09
CA ALA A 237 10.34 -19.42 -19.09
C ALA A 237 10.51 -20.42 -20.26
N SER A 238 9.40 -20.74 -20.93
CA SER A 238 9.45 -21.59 -22.12
C SER A 238 10.01 -20.84 -23.31
N ASP A 239 10.73 -21.54 -24.15
CA ASP A 239 11.31 -20.97 -25.36
C ASP A 239 10.22 -20.51 -26.34
N GLU A 240 9.04 -21.18 -26.35
CA GLU A 240 7.87 -20.74 -27.10
C GLU A 240 7.37 -19.38 -26.64
N LEU A 241 7.25 -19.17 -25.32
CA LEU A 241 6.84 -17.87 -24.77
C LEU A 241 7.84 -16.76 -25.11
N LEU A 242 9.12 -17.08 -25.13
CA LEU A 242 10.18 -16.12 -25.50
C LEU A 242 10.10 -15.74 -26.98
N ALA A 243 9.76 -16.71 -27.86
CA ALA A 243 9.65 -16.50 -29.30
C ALA A 243 8.37 -15.73 -29.67
N ASP A 244 7.24 -16.05 -29.02
CA ASP A 244 5.92 -15.54 -29.39
C ASP A 244 5.51 -14.28 -28.61
N SER A 245 6.27 -13.91 -27.59
CA SER A 245 5.96 -12.74 -26.77
C SER A 245 6.13 -11.43 -27.55
N ALA A 246 5.06 -10.64 -27.62
CA ALA A 246 5.08 -9.28 -28.18
C ALA A 246 5.91 -8.29 -27.35
N ILE A 247 6.22 -8.64 -26.11
CA ILE A 247 7.04 -7.87 -25.17
C ILE A 247 8.41 -8.55 -25.07
N GLY A 248 9.48 -7.79 -25.11
CA GLY A 248 10.84 -8.31 -24.88
C GLY A 248 10.96 -8.86 -23.45
N LEU A 249 10.58 -10.12 -23.24
CA LEU A 249 10.48 -10.76 -21.93
C LEU A 249 11.83 -10.75 -21.19
N GLU A 250 12.93 -10.89 -21.89
CA GLU A 250 14.27 -10.85 -21.30
C GLU A 250 14.57 -9.48 -20.67
N THR A 251 14.29 -8.39 -21.39
CA THR A 251 14.49 -7.03 -20.87
C THR A 251 13.59 -6.75 -19.69
N LEU A 252 12.35 -7.24 -19.72
CA LEU A 252 11.41 -7.15 -18.61
C LEU A 252 11.95 -7.88 -17.37
N LEU A 253 12.43 -9.11 -17.52
CA LEU A 253 12.99 -9.90 -16.43
C LEU A 253 14.20 -9.22 -15.78
N TYR A 254 15.08 -8.60 -16.57
CA TYR A 254 16.22 -7.85 -16.03
C TYR A 254 15.77 -6.68 -15.17
N GLY A 255 14.74 -5.95 -15.59
CA GLY A 255 14.14 -4.87 -14.80
C GLY A 255 13.51 -5.37 -13.50
N LEU A 256 12.75 -6.46 -13.55
CA LEU A 256 12.12 -7.07 -12.39
C LEU A 256 13.14 -7.61 -11.38
N PHE A 257 14.20 -8.25 -11.84
CA PHE A 257 15.27 -8.75 -10.95
C PHE A 257 16.01 -7.62 -10.27
N GLY A 258 16.30 -6.54 -11.00
CA GLY A 258 16.94 -5.36 -10.43
C GLY A 258 16.09 -4.71 -9.34
N GLY A 259 14.78 -4.57 -9.58
CA GLY A 259 13.81 -4.04 -8.61
C GLY A 259 13.65 -4.95 -7.38
N ALA A 260 13.51 -6.26 -7.59
CA ALA A 260 13.36 -7.23 -6.51
C ALA A 260 14.58 -7.29 -5.59
N ILE A 261 15.79 -7.30 -6.17
CA ILE A 261 17.04 -7.27 -5.40
C ILE A 261 17.13 -5.96 -4.59
N ALA A 262 16.78 -4.84 -5.20
CA ALA A 262 16.83 -3.54 -4.53
C ALA A 262 15.87 -3.46 -3.35
N ASN A 263 14.67 -3.98 -3.50
CA ASN A 263 13.67 -4.01 -2.43
C ASN A 263 14.10 -4.93 -1.28
N GLU A 264 14.63 -6.11 -1.60
CA GLU A 264 15.14 -7.05 -0.59
C GLU A 264 16.35 -6.49 0.16
N GLU A 265 17.27 -5.78 -0.52
CA GLU A 265 18.38 -5.09 0.12
C GLU A 265 17.89 -4.09 1.16
N GLU A 266 16.94 -3.24 0.80
CA GLU A 266 16.38 -2.21 1.69
C GLU A 266 15.73 -2.86 2.91
N TRP A 267 14.94 -3.90 2.69
CA TRP A 267 14.29 -4.64 3.77
C TRP A 267 15.29 -5.27 4.74
N VAL A 268 16.35 -5.91 4.21
CA VAL A 268 17.36 -6.59 5.03
C VAL A 268 18.21 -5.61 5.82
N PHE A 269 18.53 -4.43 5.30
CA PHE A 269 19.26 -3.42 6.04
C PHE A 269 18.47 -2.88 7.23
N ILE A 270 17.14 -2.89 7.15
CA ILE A 270 16.26 -2.48 8.24
C ILE A 270 15.99 -3.65 9.18
N ASN A 271 15.57 -4.82 8.69
CA ASN A 271 15.03 -5.92 9.49
C ASN A 271 15.90 -7.19 9.51
N GLY A 272 17.02 -7.24 8.79
CA GLY A 272 17.82 -8.44 8.62
C GLY A 272 18.35 -9.02 9.92
N THR A 273 18.42 -10.35 10.01
CA THR A 273 18.80 -11.08 11.23
C THR A 273 20.30 -11.15 11.47
N GLY A 274 21.16 -10.84 10.49
CA GLY A 274 22.62 -11.02 10.58
C GLY A 274 23.07 -12.47 10.38
N ALA A 275 22.17 -13.44 10.32
CA ALA A 275 22.47 -14.85 10.10
C ALA A 275 22.20 -15.22 8.64
N GLY A 276 23.25 -15.38 7.84
CA GLY A 276 23.13 -15.65 6.40
C GLY A 276 22.72 -14.44 5.54
N GLN A 277 22.52 -13.31 6.14
CA GLN A 277 22.11 -12.03 5.54
C GLN A 277 22.71 -10.86 6.34
N PRO A 278 22.71 -9.62 5.83
CA PRO A 278 23.12 -8.44 6.58
C PRO A 278 22.40 -8.28 7.91
N LEU A 279 23.03 -7.60 8.86
CA LEU A 279 22.43 -7.28 10.16
C LEU A 279 21.64 -5.97 10.04
N GLY A 280 20.32 -6.05 10.17
CA GLY A 280 19.43 -4.91 10.19
C GLY A 280 19.44 -4.17 11.51
N ILE A 281 19.09 -2.88 11.47
CA ILE A 281 19.05 -2.03 12.68
C ILE A 281 17.87 -2.35 13.60
N ASN A 282 16.77 -2.88 13.04
CA ASN A 282 15.58 -3.25 13.81
C ASN A 282 15.71 -4.61 14.52
N ASN A 283 16.76 -5.37 14.21
CA ASN A 283 16.94 -6.68 14.82
C ASN A 283 17.44 -6.58 16.26
N VAL A 284 16.91 -7.42 17.16
CA VAL A 284 17.32 -7.49 18.58
C VAL A 284 18.81 -7.77 18.74
N GLY A 285 19.42 -8.50 17.81
CA GLY A 285 20.88 -8.73 17.79
C GLY A 285 21.73 -7.49 17.45
N CYS A 286 21.10 -6.37 17.08
CA CYS A 286 21.79 -5.11 16.83
C CYS A 286 21.93 -4.30 18.14
N ALA A 287 22.99 -4.57 18.90
CA ALA A 287 23.24 -3.90 20.19
C ALA A 287 23.53 -2.40 20.08
N SER A 288 23.77 -1.88 18.86
CA SER A 288 23.98 -0.45 18.62
C SER A 288 22.69 0.34 18.39
N THR A 289 21.53 -0.32 18.36
CA THR A 289 20.24 0.33 18.21
C THR A 289 19.61 0.62 19.57
N TYR A 290 19.24 1.87 19.81
CA TYR A 290 18.49 2.25 20.99
C TYR A 290 16.99 1.97 20.75
N ARG A 291 16.37 1.22 21.67
CA ARG A 291 14.96 0.90 21.63
C ARG A 291 14.21 1.79 22.60
N GLN A 292 13.45 2.73 22.06
CA GLN A 292 12.63 3.63 22.85
C GLN A 292 11.34 2.94 23.26
N THR A 293 11.13 2.77 24.55
CA THR A 293 9.86 2.23 25.07
C THR A 293 8.71 3.16 24.73
N ARG A 294 7.67 2.61 24.11
CA ARG A 294 6.47 3.33 23.71
C ARG A 294 5.61 3.74 24.91
N ALA A 295 5.11 4.97 24.91
CA ALA A 295 4.27 5.47 26.00
C ALA A 295 2.88 4.81 26.07
N GLY A 296 2.36 4.34 24.92
CA GLY A 296 1.05 3.67 24.83
C GLY A 296 1.07 2.56 23.79
N ALA A 297 0.67 1.35 24.16
CA ALA A 297 0.67 0.20 23.27
C ALA A 297 -0.08 0.47 21.96
N GLY A 298 0.56 0.18 20.82
CA GLY A 298 -0.03 0.31 19.50
C GLY A 298 -0.27 1.73 18.98
N ALA A 299 0.16 2.77 19.71
CA ALA A 299 -0.03 4.16 19.31
C ALA A 299 1.29 4.94 19.33
N ILE A 300 1.50 5.84 18.39
CA ILE A 300 2.64 6.77 18.37
C ILE A 300 2.20 8.08 19.00
N SER A 301 2.89 8.50 20.05
CA SER A 301 2.64 9.77 20.75
C SER A 301 3.75 10.78 20.45
N ILE A 302 3.44 12.06 20.69
CA ILE A 302 4.44 13.13 20.56
C ILE A 302 5.58 12.94 21.59
N THR A 303 5.29 12.37 22.76
CA THR A 303 6.27 12.06 23.78
C THR A 303 7.28 11.02 23.30
N ASP A 304 6.81 9.99 22.55
CA ASP A 304 7.71 9.00 21.97
C ASP A 304 8.67 9.64 20.98
N VAL A 305 8.17 10.55 20.12
CA VAL A 305 9.02 11.28 19.17
C VAL A 305 10.07 12.12 19.89
N PHE A 306 9.71 12.84 20.96
CA PHE A 306 10.66 13.63 21.74
C PHE A 306 11.71 12.75 22.43
N ASN A 307 11.29 11.63 23.00
CA ASN A 307 12.21 10.68 23.64
C ASN A 307 13.15 10.05 22.62
N MET A 308 12.68 9.69 21.43
CA MET A 308 13.53 9.18 20.36
C MET A 308 14.60 10.20 19.95
N ILE A 309 14.23 11.47 19.81
CA ILE A 309 15.17 12.55 19.48
C ILE A 309 16.20 12.75 20.61
N SER A 310 15.79 12.64 21.88
CA SER A 310 16.69 12.82 23.02
C SER A 310 17.79 11.76 23.09
N HIS A 311 17.51 10.55 22.60
CA HIS A 311 18.47 9.43 22.54
C HIS A 311 19.18 9.31 21.19
N PHE A 312 18.90 10.23 20.27
CA PHE A 312 19.53 10.21 18.95
C PHE A 312 20.85 11.01 18.94
N MET A 313 21.89 10.39 18.38
CA MET A 313 23.20 11.03 18.16
C MET A 313 23.71 10.74 16.75
N GLY A 314 23.47 11.66 15.83
CA GLY A 314 23.88 11.54 14.44
C GLY A 314 23.96 12.89 13.75
N SER A 315 24.55 12.92 12.54
CA SER A 315 24.75 14.16 11.74
C SER A 315 23.69 14.35 10.66
N SER A 316 23.10 13.26 10.15
CA SER A 316 22.16 13.28 9.04
C SER A 316 20.95 12.39 9.31
N PRO A 317 20.12 12.75 10.29
CA PRO A 317 18.96 11.94 10.64
C PRO A 317 17.87 11.95 9.57
N ILE A 318 17.26 10.79 9.37
CA ILE A 318 16.01 10.64 8.65
C ILE A 318 15.04 9.78 9.46
N TRP A 319 13.76 10.09 9.34
CA TRP A 319 12.70 9.23 9.84
C TRP A 319 12.29 8.26 8.74
N LEU A 320 12.19 7.00 9.10
CA LEU A 320 11.54 5.97 8.29
C LEU A 320 10.32 5.45 9.05
N ALA A 321 9.20 5.34 8.36
CA ALA A 321 7.95 4.91 8.95
C ALA A 321 7.14 4.08 7.96
N HIS A 322 6.35 3.14 8.46
CA HIS A 322 5.42 2.39 7.62
C HIS A 322 4.22 3.26 7.22
N GLN A 323 3.64 3.03 6.05
CA GLN A 323 2.46 3.80 5.59
C GLN A 323 1.28 3.73 6.57
N SER A 324 1.12 2.63 7.30
CA SER A 324 0.07 2.48 8.31
C SER A 324 0.18 3.46 9.48
N THR A 325 1.37 4.04 9.72
CA THR A 325 1.60 5.02 10.81
C THR A 325 1.18 6.44 10.42
N MET A 326 0.99 6.70 9.12
CA MET A 326 0.67 8.02 8.57
C MET A 326 -0.51 8.72 9.26
N PRO A 327 -1.67 8.06 9.51
CA PRO A 327 -2.79 8.71 10.19
C PRO A 327 -2.44 9.18 11.61
N GLN A 328 -1.60 8.42 12.33
CA GLN A 328 -1.19 8.78 13.69
C GLN A 328 -0.17 9.91 13.69
N ILE A 329 0.81 9.86 12.78
CA ILE A 329 1.83 10.91 12.65
C ILE A 329 1.20 12.24 12.25
N TYR A 330 0.25 12.24 11.30
CA TYR A 330 -0.48 13.45 10.93
C TYR A 330 -1.43 13.93 12.01
N GLY A 331 -1.92 13.03 12.84
CA GLY A 331 -2.79 13.34 13.99
C GLY A 331 -2.03 13.67 15.29
N LEU A 332 -0.67 13.75 15.27
CA LEU A 332 0.10 14.06 16.46
C LEU A 332 -0.32 15.40 17.06
N ASN A 333 -0.76 15.36 18.30
CA ASN A 333 -1.14 16.52 19.08
C ASN A 333 -0.04 16.87 20.09
N GLY A 334 0.08 18.15 20.39
CA GLY A 334 0.89 18.61 21.52
C GLY A 334 0.39 18.00 22.84
N PRO A 335 1.17 18.15 23.96
CA PRO A 335 0.77 17.67 25.27
C PRO A 335 -0.64 18.13 25.63
N ALA A 336 -1.36 17.34 26.45
CA ALA A 336 -2.76 17.59 26.81
C ALA A 336 -3.06 19.01 27.33
N ALA A 337 -2.05 19.70 27.87
CA ALA A 337 -2.14 21.11 28.30
C ALA A 337 -2.14 22.10 27.11
N ASN A 338 -1.73 21.71 25.91
CA ASN A 338 -1.68 22.58 24.73
C ASN A 338 -1.90 21.73 23.46
N PRO A 339 -3.12 21.27 23.17
CA PRO A 339 -3.41 20.39 22.05
C PRO A 339 -3.40 21.17 20.73
N SER A 340 -2.21 21.43 20.21
CA SER A 340 -2.04 21.95 18.85
C SER A 340 -1.44 20.84 17.96
N TYR A 341 -2.01 20.68 16.76
CA TYR A 341 -1.47 19.72 15.80
C TYR A 341 -0.06 20.12 15.38
N VAL A 342 0.87 19.21 15.54
CA VAL A 342 2.29 19.44 15.24
C VAL A 342 2.54 19.57 13.72
N TRP A 343 1.65 18.96 12.92
CA TRP A 343 1.87 18.80 11.47
C TRP A 343 1.16 19.80 10.54
N ILE A 344 0.20 20.59 11.05
CA ILE A 344 -0.68 21.42 10.19
C ILE A 344 0.06 22.44 9.32
N ASN A 345 1.21 22.92 9.75
CA ASN A 345 1.92 23.97 9.00
C ASN A 345 2.57 23.47 7.68
N ASN A 346 2.90 22.19 7.56
CA ASN A 346 3.57 21.66 6.36
C ASN A 346 2.59 21.18 5.26
N ALA A 347 1.34 20.91 5.59
CA ALA A 347 0.32 20.49 4.63
C ALA A 347 -0.04 21.57 3.59
N ARG A 348 0.32 22.83 3.87
CA ARG A 348 -0.06 23.98 3.05
C ARG A 348 0.99 24.38 2.01
N GLU A 349 2.24 23.98 2.14
CA GLU A 349 3.37 24.50 1.36
C GLU A 349 4.01 23.48 0.41
N GLY A 350 3.57 22.21 0.38
CA GLY A 350 4.17 21.17 -0.47
C GLY A 350 5.66 20.92 -0.20
N ALA A 351 6.16 21.35 0.98
CA ALA A 351 7.53 21.09 1.40
C ALA A 351 7.71 19.59 1.69
N PRO A 352 8.93 19.03 1.55
CA PRO A 352 9.18 17.65 1.92
C PRO A 352 8.74 17.42 3.37
N ALA A 353 8.00 16.33 3.59
CA ALA A 353 7.48 15.98 4.89
C ALA A 353 8.61 15.93 5.92
N THR A 354 8.53 16.76 6.97
CA THR A 354 9.50 16.78 8.06
C THR A 354 8.81 16.57 9.38
N LEU A 355 9.36 15.73 10.22
CA LEU A 355 8.92 15.51 11.60
C LEU A 355 9.98 16.08 12.54
N MET A 356 9.62 17.09 13.33
CA MET A 356 10.55 17.81 14.21
C MET A 356 11.83 18.33 13.52
N GLY A 357 11.71 18.78 12.26
CA GLY A 357 12.81 19.33 11.50
C GLY A 357 13.65 18.31 10.73
N TYR A 358 13.40 17.02 10.89
CA TYR A 358 14.05 15.95 10.15
C TYR A 358 13.13 15.37 9.08
N PRO A 359 13.65 15.06 7.87
CA PRO A 359 12.84 14.50 6.80
C PRO A 359 12.27 13.13 7.19
N ILE A 360 11.00 12.89 6.87
CA ILE A 360 10.32 11.62 7.08
C ILE A 360 9.94 11.00 5.74
N PHE A 361 10.19 9.70 5.63
CA PHE A 361 9.84 8.89 4.47
C PHE A 361 8.96 7.73 4.89
N PHE A 362 7.86 7.55 4.17
CA PHE A 362 6.96 6.43 4.38
C PHE A 362 7.32 5.32 3.39
N ILE A 363 7.71 4.16 3.92
CA ILE A 363 8.18 3.03 3.13
C ILE A 363 7.50 1.74 3.60
N GLU A 364 7.33 0.79 2.69
CA GLU A 364 6.76 -0.52 2.98
C GLU A 364 7.73 -1.41 3.78
N ASN A 365 9.03 -1.19 3.63
CA ASN A 365 10.08 -2.05 4.20
C ASN A 365 10.28 -1.89 5.73
N THR A 366 9.57 -0.95 6.37
CA THR A 366 9.44 -0.89 7.83
C THR A 366 8.27 -1.74 8.32
N VAL A 367 8.20 -1.98 9.62
CA VAL A 367 7.16 -2.82 10.22
C VAL A 367 5.85 -2.04 10.39
N THR A 368 4.73 -2.74 10.35
CA THR A 368 3.39 -2.13 10.51
C THR A 368 3.21 -1.51 11.90
N LEU A 369 2.33 -0.52 11.98
CA LEU A 369 1.97 0.19 13.21
C LEU A 369 1.69 -0.75 14.38
N GLY A 370 2.28 -0.44 15.53
CA GLY A 370 2.12 -1.20 16.77
C GLY A 370 3.13 -2.31 16.97
N SER A 371 4.04 -2.51 16.03
CA SER A 371 5.15 -3.46 16.14
C SER A 371 6.47 -2.72 16.34
N GLU A 372 7.48 -3.39 16.88
CA GLU A 372 8.83 -2.82 17.03
C GLU A 372 9.39 -2.42 15.66
N GLY A 373 9.77 -1.14 15.52
CA GLY A 373 10.34 -0.61 14.27
C GLY A 373 9.35 -0.01 13.30
N ASP A 374 8.14 0.30 13.72
CA ASP A 374 7.16 1.03 12.91
C ASP A 374 7.52 2.51 12.68
N LEU A 375 8.32 3.07 13.60
CA LEU A 375 8.95 4.38 13.49
C LEU A 375 10.43 4.27 13.84
N ILE A 376 11.29 4.71 12.95
CA ILE A 376 12.75 4.63 13.06
C ILE A 376 13.34 6.01 12.82
N LEU A 377 14.23 6.43 13.69
CA LEU A 377 15.10 7.61 13.50
C LEU A 377 16.53 7.12 13.31
N ALA A 378 17.12 7.31 12.14
CA ALA A 378 18.40 6.74 11.82
C ALA A 378 19.32 7.70 11.05
N ASP A 379 20.63 7.65 11.38
CA ASP A 379 21.71 8.20 10.56
C ASP A 379 22.41 7.07 9.81
N TRP A 380 22.00 6.83 8.60
CA TRP A 380 22.53 5.75 7.77
C TRP A 380 24.00 5.90 7.39
N SER A 381 24.60 7.09 7.53
CA SER A 381 26.06 7.27 7.33
C SER A 381 26.90 6.40 8.26
N LYS A 382 26.30 5.90 9.36
CA LYS A 382 26.91 5.02 10.35
C LYS A 382 26.63 3.53 10.09
N TYR A 383 25.99 3.21 8.98
CA TYR A 383 25.78 1.84 8.49
C TYR A 383 26.75 1.55 7.36
N ILE A 384 27.46 0.42 7.42
CA ILE A 384 28.41 0.02 6.40
C ILE A 384 27.82 -1.10 5.57
N ILE A 385 27.85 -0.91 4.25
CA ILE A 385 27.47 -1.90 3.25
C ILE A 385 28.74 -2.39 2.56
N GLY A 386 29.02 -3.66 2.61
CA GLY A 386 30.12 -4.29 1.92
C GLY A 386 29.64 -4.93 0.61
N ASP A 387 29.98 -4.35 -0.54
CA ASP A 387 29.65 -4.88 -1.86
C ASP A 387 30.79 -5.77 -2.38
N ARG A 388 30.54 -7.09 -2.44
CA ARG A 388 31.53 -8.03 -2.97
C ARG A 388 31.37 -8.26 -4.46
N GLN A 389 30.14 -8.35 -4.91
CA GLN A 389 29.81 -8.63 -6.31
C GLN A 389 28.52 -7.89 -6.66
N GLN A 390 28.60 -7.07 -7.70
CA GLN A 390 27.39 -6.46 -8.25
C GLN A 390 26.47 -7.53 -8.81
N THR A 391 25.22 -7.18 -9.04
CA THR A 391 24.22 -8.09 -9.59
C THR A 391 24.70 -8.62 -10.96
N THR A 392 24.88 -9.93 -11.06
CA THR A 392 25.10 -10.63 -12.33
C THR A 392 23.86 -11.42 -12.67
N ILE A 393 23.42 -11.32 -13.92
CA ILE A 393 22.29 -12.08 -14.45
C ILE A 393 22.82 -12.98 -15.53
N ASP A 394 22.66 -14.29 -15.35
CA ASP A 394 23.07 -15.31 -16.29
C ASP A 394 21.82 -16.03 -16.80
N SER A 395 21.77 -16.32 -18.10
CA SER A 395 20.75 -17.18 -18.72
C SER A 395 21.34 -18.49 -19.17
N SER A 396 20.57 -19.57 -19.13
CA SER A 396 20.97 -20.88 -19.59
C SER A 396 19.78 -21.68 -20.13
N ASN A 397 19.90 -22.18 -21.37
CA ASN A 397 18.95 -23.09 -21.99
C ASN A 397 19.32 -24.57 -21.79
N HIS A 398 20.49 -24.87 -21.17
CA HIS A 398 20.99 -26.25 -21.04
C HIS A 398 20.41 -26.97 -19.81
N PHE A 399 20.04 -26.28 -18.77
CA PHE A 399 19.63 -26.87 -17.48
C PHE A 399 18.35 -27.72 -17.61
N LYS A 400 17.37 -27.25 -18.39
CA LYS A 400 16.12 -27.97 -18.67
C LYS A 400 15.88 -28.21 -20.16
N PHE A 401 16.92 -28.59 -20.87
CA PHE A 401 16.89 -28.83 -22.29
C PHE A 401 15.77 -29.80 -22.75
N ARG A 402 15.43 -30.78 -21.92
CA ARG A 402 14.33 -31.74 -22.21
C ARG A 402 12.93 -31.14 -22.13
N ASN A 403 12.81 -29.96 -21.54
CA ASN A 403 11.53 -29.31 -21.28
C ASN A 403 11.38 -28.02 -22.10
N ASP A 404 12.32 -27.70 -22.97
CA ASP A 404 12.37 -26.49 -23.78
C ASP A 404 12.19 -25.23 -22.95
N LEU A 405 12.93 -25.14 -21.80
CA LEU A 405 12.90 -24.05 -20.87
C LEU A 405 14.25 -23.35 -20.78
N THR A 406 14.22 -22.03 -20.91
CA THR A 406 15.36 -21.17 -20.59
C THR A 406 15.27 -20.70 -19.15
N ALA A 407 16.38 -20.85 -18.42
CA ALA A 407 16.48 -20.46 -17.02
C ALA A 407 17.32 -19.20 -16.86
N TRP A 408 16.88 -18.26 -16.03
CA TRP A 408 17.63 -17.07 -15.61
C TRP A 408 17.96 -17.14 -14.14
N ARG A 409 19.17 -16.73 -13.81
CA ARG A 409 19.67 -16.64 -12.47
C ARG A 409 20.28 -15.26 -12.24
N ALA A 410 19.79 -14.53 -11.24
CA ALA A 410 20.47 -13.34 -10.76
C ALA A 410 21.20 -13.64 -9.44
N VAL A 411 22.41 -13.17 -9.32
CA VAL A 411 23.22 -13.33 -8.11
C VAL A 411 23.82 -11.98 -7.71
N HIS A 412 23.60 -11.61 -6.45
CA HIS A 412 24.20 -10.47 -5.81
C HIS A 412 24.89 -10.90 -4.52
N ARG A 413 26.04 -10.28 -4.15
CA ARG A 413 26.76 -10.62 -2.94
C ARG A 413 27.10 -9.36 -2.16
N LEU A 414 26.45 -9.19 -1.02
CA LEU A 414 26.62 -8.04 -0.14
C LEU A 414 26.64 -8.45 1.32
N GLY A 415 27.22 -7.59 2.13
CA GLY A 415 27.14 -7.64 3.59
C GLY A 415 26.76 -6.28 4.14
N GLY A 416 26.26 -6.21 5.34
CA GLY A 416 25.92 -4.93 5.96
C GLY A 416 25.79 -5.06 7.47
N ARG A 417 26.21 -4.02 8.18
CA ARG A 417 25.99 -3.86 9.61
C ARG A 417 26.30 -2.44 10.07
N PRO A 418 25.75 -2.00 11.18
CA PRO A 418 26.24 -0.80 11.86
C PRO A 418 27.72 -0.92 12.24
N TRP A 419 28.46 0.17 12.13
CA TRP A 419 29.86 0.16 12.54
C TRP A 419 30.04 0.25 14.07
N LEU A 420 29.04 0.79 14.77
CA LEU A 420 28.99 0.73 16.23
C LEU A 420 28.61 -0.68 16.70
N SER A 421 29.21 -1.12 17.82
CA SER A 421 28.92 -2.44 18.43
C SER A 421 27.91 -2.38 19.55
N SER A 422 27.76 -1.23 20.20
CA SER A 422 26.83 -1.00 21.30
C SER A 422 26.42 0.45 21.38
N LEU A 423 25.54 0.78 22.29
CA LEU A 423 25.11 2.14 22.58
C LEU A 423 26.29 2.98 23.09
N LEU A 424 26.21 4.28 22.86
CA LEU A 424 27.16 5.26 23.39
C LEU A 424 26.60 5.84 24.69
N THR A 425 27.37 5.85 25.76
CA THR A 425 26.93 6.47 27.00
C THR A 425 27.49 7.88 27.09
N LEU A 426 26.65 8.85 27.41
CA LEU A 426 27.05 10.22 27.60
C LEU A 426 27.85 10.41 28.88
N ARG A 427 28.40 11.61 29.04
CA ARG A 427 29.25 11.96 30.19
C ARG A 427 28.57 11.85 31.57
N ASP A 428 27.23 11.86 31.59
CA ASP A 428 26.44 11.65 32.81
C ASP A 428 26.52 10.21 33.35
N GLY A 429 27.01 9.28 32.53
CA GLY A 429 27.15 7.88 32.87
C GLY A 429 25.86 7.08 32.89
N ALA A 430 24.74 7.71 32.49
CA ALA A 430 23.40 7.12 32.55
C ALA A 430 22.65 7.21 31.20
N THR A 431 22.80 8.31 30.48
CA THR A 431 22.07 8.49 29.23
C THR A 431 22.76 7.76 28.08
N GLU A 432 22.06 6.81 27.51
CA GLU A 432 22.50 6.07 26.34
C GLU A 432 21.96 6.74 25.07
N VAL A 433 22.81 6.89 24.07
CA VAL A 433 22.48 7.47 22.78
C VAL A 433 22.98 6.61 21.63
N SER A 434 22.32 6.73 20.50
CA SER A 434 22.66 5.97 19.30
C SER A 434 22.37 6.76 18.02
N PRO A 435 23.07 6.50 16.93
CA PRO A 435 22.67 6.95 15.60
C PRO A 435 21.45 6.18 15.03
N PHE A 436 21.01 5.11 15.72
CA PHE A 436 19.86 4.31 15.34
C PHE A 436 18.91 4.21 16.52
N VAL A 437 17.74 4.82 16.41
CA VAL A 437 16.70 4.80 17.43
C VAL A 437 15.45 4.21 16.82
N VAL A 438 14.92 3.19 17.46
CA VAL A 438 13.75 2.44 17.01
C VAL A 438 12.67 2.54 18.09
N LEU A 439 11.41 2.71 17.68
CA LEU A 439 10.29 2.68 18.61
C LEU A 439 9.89 1.22 18.89
N ASP A 440 9.84 0.86 20.16
CA ASP A 440 9.45 -0.46 20.66
C ASP A 440 7.92 -0.70 20.48
N ASP A 441 7.47 -1.93 20.62
CA ASP A 441 6.04 -2.31 20.55
C ASP A 441 5.24 -1.92 21.80
N GLY A 442 5.93 -1.57 22.89
CA GLY A 442 5.32 -1.20 24.17
C GLY A 442 4.88 -2.42 25.01
N VAL A 443 5.23 -3.62 24.56
CA VAL A 443 5.06 -4.85 25.33
C VAL A 443 6.33 -5.08 26.13
N THR A 444 6.28 -4.79 27.43
CA THR A 444 7.39 -5.12 28.32
C THR A 444 7.66 -6.61 28.23
N ALA A 445 8.83 -6.98 27.73
CA ALA A 445 9.28 -8.38 27.78
C ALA A 445 9.29 -8.79 29.25
N THR A 446 8.36 -9.67 29.61
CA THR A 446 8.27 -10.31 30.94
C THR A 446 9.32 -11.39 31.08
#